data_2b0ea19879c731ab1fe5fe1218dc13e1
#
_entry.id   2b0ea19879c731ab1fe5fe1218dc13e1
#
_cell.length_a   1.000
_cell.length_b   1.000
_cell.length_c   1.000
_cell.angle_alpha   90.00
_cell.angle_beta   90.00
_cell.angle_gamma   90.00
#
_symmetry.space_group_name_H-M   'P 1'
#
loop_
_entity.id
_entity.type
_entity.pdbx_description
1 polymer ?
#
loop_
_entity_poly.entity_id
_entity_poly.type
_entity_poly.pdbx_seq_one_letter_code
_entity_poly.pdbx_strand_id
1 'polypeptide(L)'
;MILLKISEIQKAMAHLLIRDDFDECYLEQAEVLTFAKLTMQGGRNPNWYDEAPADDRVRWKECKPTIFTYIKGDRTPTMMRISLKASAEFAEKLLENSGVYDLYLQEKPMLQLQFRYEKQELVFVTGITHAEFTMDKRIEFAWDAAVEQYVRSLGVGAERG
;
A
#
# COMPACT_ATOMS: atom_id res chain seq x y z
N MET A 1 9.95 10.40 2.15
CA MET A 1 9.79 9.27 1.22
C MET A 1 11.02 8.37 1.31
N ILE A 2 10.81 7.10 1.57
CA ILE A 2 11.89 6.11 1.52
C ILE A 2 11.56 5.02 0.50
N LEU A 3 12.61 4.38 0.03
CA LEU A 3 12.52 3.20 -0.81
C LEU A 3 13.16 2.04 -0.05
N LEU A 4 12.42 0.96 0.09
CA LEU A 4 12.90 -0.26 0.73
C LEU A 4 13.10 -1.33 -0.33
N LYS A 5 14.34 -1.81 -0.48
CA LYS A 5 14.63 -2.97 -1.34
C LYS A 5 14.33 -4.24 -0.56
N ILE A 6 13.52 -5.09 -1.14
CA ILE A 6 13.06 -6.31 -0.48
C ILE A 6 13.92 -7.48 -0.93
N SER A 7 14.56 -8.15 0.01
CA SER A 7 15.39 -9.32 -0.26
C SER A 7 14.59 -10.62 -0.34
N GLU A 8 13.52 -10.73 0.47
CA GLU A 8 12.67 -11.91 0.52
C GLU A 8 11.36 -11.67 -0.25
N ILE A 9 11.45 -11.65 -1.57
CA ILE A 9 10.36 -11.26 -2.46
C ILE A 9 9.12 -12.14 -2.29
N GLN A 10 9.29 -13.46 -2.26
CA GLN A 10 8.14 -14.38 -2.13
C GLN A 10 7.41 -14.18 -0.81
N LYS A 11 8.15 -13.95 0.27
CA LYS A 11 7.57 -13.71 1.58
C LYS A 11 6.78 -12.40 1.60
N ALA A 12 7.35 -11.35 1.02
CA ALA A 12 6.66 -10.05 0.91
C ALA A 12 5.39 -10.17 0.06
N MET A 13 5.46 -10.89 -1.04
CA MET A 13 4.28 -11.12 -1.90
C MET A 13 3.19 -11.89 -1.16
N ALA A 14 3.54 -12.85 -0.31
CA ALA A 14 2.56 -13.57 0.50
C ALA A 14 1.85 -12.62 1.49
N HIS A 15 2.58 -11.71 2.11
CA HIS A 15 1.99 -10.70 3.00
C HIS A 15 1.07 -9.74 2.26
N LEU A 16 1.41 -9.38 1.03
CA LEU A 16 0.61 -8.46 0.23
C LEU A 16 -0.64 -9.12 -0.36
N LEU A 17 -0.50 -10.33 -0.90
CA LEU A 17 -1.51 -10.96 -1.75
C LEU A 17 -2.32 -12.05 -1.06
N ILE A 18 -1.81 -12.64 0.01
CA ILE A 18 -2.43 -13.79 0.67
C ILE A 18 -2.87 -13.42 2.10
N ARG A 19 -1.98 -12.81 2.87
CA ARG A 19 -2.26 -12.44 4.26
C ARG A 19 -3.03 -11.12 4.34
N ASP A 20 -3.40 -10.72 5.55
CA ASP A 20 -4.28 -9.58 5.79
C ASP A 20 -3.56 -8.29 6.21
N ASP A 21 -2.25 -8.25 6.10
CA ASP A 21 -1.42 -7.17 6.66
C ASP A 21 -1.69 -5.79 6.06
N PHE A 22 -2.19 -5.73 4.81
CA PHE A 22 -2.49 -4.48 4.12
C PHE A 22 -3.96 -4.35 3.74
N ASP A 23 -4.79 -5.26 4.23
CA ASP A 23 -6.20 -5.39 3.80
C ASP A 23 -7.05 -4.17 4.09
N GLU A 24 -6.75 -3.41 5.13
CA GLU A 24 -7.52 -2.22 5.50
C GLU A 24 -7.12 -0.97 4.71
N CYS A 25 -6.03 -1.02 3.94
CA CYS A 25 -5.65 0.08 3.07
C CYS A 25 -6.63 0.21 1.91
N TYR A 26 -6.80 1.45 1.42
CA TYR A 26 -7.55 1.68 0.19
C TYR A 26 -6.69 1.45 -1.03
N LEU A 27 -7.28 0.93 -2.09
CA LEU A 27 -6.60 0.83 -3.38
C LEU A 27 -6.64 2.19 -4.07
N GLU A 28 -5.48 2.70 -4.51
CA GLU A 28 -5.44 3.79 -5.47
C GLU A 28 -5.44 3.24 -6.88
N GLN A 29 -4.46 2.40 -7.20
CA GLN A 29 -4.35 1.77 -8.51
C GLN A 29 -3.49 0.52 -8.41
N ALA A 30 -3.84 -0.50 -9.19
CA ALA A 30 -3.03 -1.69 -9.36
C ALA A 30 -2.81 -1.94 -10.84
N GLU A 31 -1.57 -2.26 -11.22
CA GLU A 31 -1.19 -2.66 -12.56
C GLU A 31 -0.42 -3.97 -12.48
N VAL A 32 -0.80 -4.93 -13.29
CA VAL A 32 -0.11 -6.22 -13.38
C VAL A 32 0.07 -6.58 -14.84
N LEU A 33 1.31 -6.87 -15.23
CA LEU A 33 1.64 -7.26 -16.60
C LEU A 33 2.02 -8.73 -16.63
N THR A 34 1.16 -9.54 -17.22
CA THR A 34 1.40 -10.95 -17.53
C THR A 34 1.40 -11.11 -19.05
N PHE A 35 0.52 -11.93 -19.63
CA PHE A 35 0.34 -11.98 -21.10
C PHE A 35 -0.31 -10.69 -21.63
N ALA A 36 -0.98 -9.95 -20.78
CA ALA A 36 -1.56 -8.65 -21.08
C ALA A 36 -1.55 -7.82 -19.80
N LYS A 37 -1.77 -6.51 -19.91
CA LYS A 37 -1.77 -5.62 -18.76
C LYS A 37 -3.17 -5.53 -18.16
N LEU A 38 -3.28 -5.89 -16.88
CA LEU A 38 -4.48 -5.63 -16.08
C LEU A 38 -4.25 -4.33 -15.31
N THR A 39 -5.21 -3.42 -15.39
CA THR A 39 -5.22 -2.19 -14.58
C THR A 39 -6.52 -2.13 -13.80
N MET A 40 -6.42 -1.87 -12.50
CA MET A 40 -7.58 -1.69 -11.63
C MET A 40 -7.44 -0.38 -10.89
N GLN A 41 -8.46 0.47 -10.99
CA GLN A 41 -8.52 1.74 -10.24
C GLN A 41 -9.44 1.57 -9.04
N GLY A 42 -9.09 2.24 -7.94
CA GLY A 42 -9.75 2.04 -6.65
C GLY A 42 -11.01 2.86 -6.42
N GLY A 43 -11.40 3.72 -7.36
CA GLY A 43 -12.64 4.48 -7.24
C GLY A 43 -13.85 3.56 -7.24
N ARG A 44 -14.68 3.66 -6.20
CA ARG A 44 -15.87 2.81 -6.08
C ARG A 44 -16.96 3.30 -7.02
N ASN A 45 -17.60 2.37 -7.75
CA ASN A 45 -18.76 2.69 -8.58
C ASN A 45 -20.03 2.52 -7.74
N PRO A 46 -20.67 3.61 -7.29
CA PRO A 46 -21.85 3.51 -6.43
C PRO A 46 -23.03 2.85 -7.11
N ASN A 47 -23.08 2.88 -8.44
CA ASN A 47 -24.19 2.30 -9.20
C ASN A 47 -24.17 0.76 -9.27
N TRP A 48 -23.06 0.15 -8.87
CA TRP A 48 -22.91 -1.30 -8.80
C TRP A 48 -23.67 -1.91 -7.62
N TYR A 49 -23.93 -1.13 -6.58
CA TYR A 49 -24.49 -1.60 -5.32
C TYR A 49 -25.98 -1.26 -5.22
N ASP A 50 -26.76 -2.12 -4.57
CA ASP A 50 -28.14 -1.79 -4.17
C ASP A 50 -28.09 -0.66 -3.12
N GLU A 51 -27.16 -0.78 -2.17
CA GLU A 51 -26.87 0.24 -1.18
C GLU A 51 -25.35 0.43 -1.14
N ALA A 52 -24.86 1.54 -1.69
CA ALA A 52 -23.43 1.80 -1.80
C ALA A 52 -22.79 2.02 -0.43
N PRO A 53 -21.61 1.44 -0.16
CA PRO A 53 -20.84 1.76 1.03
C PRO A 53 -20.51 3.24 1.12
N ALA A 54 -20.27 3.74 2.34
CA ALA A 54 -19.95 5.15 2.57
C ALA A 54 -18.59 5.56 1.99
N ASP A 55 -17.65 4.62 1.89
CA ASP A 55 -16.33 4.86 1.30
C ASP A 55 -16.44 5.08 -0.20
N ASP A 56 -15.68 6.04 -0.73
CA ASP A 56 -15.60 6.25 -2.17
C ASP A 56 -14.50 5.44 -2.85
N ARG A 57 -13.71 4.68 -2.10
CA ARG A 57 -12.65 3.80 -2.60
C ARG A 57 -12.81 2.39 -2.06
N VAL A 58 -12.43 1.42 -2.90
CA VAL A 58 -12.40 0.02 -2.48
C VAL A 58 -11.19 -0.22 -1.60
N ARG A 59 -11.32 -1.15 -0.65
CA ARG A 59 -10.20 -1.58 0.18
C ARG A 59 -9.42 -2.67 -0.53
N TRP A 60 -8.15 -2.79 -0.18
CA TRP A 60 -7.28 -3.82 -0.77
C TRP A 60 -7.89 -5.22 -0.61
N LYS A 61 -8.49 -5.51 0.53
CA LYS A 61 -9.14 -6.81 0.77
C LYS A 61 -10.25 -7.13 -0.22
N GLU A 62 -10.94 -6.12 -0.77
CA GLU A 62 -12.03 -6.33 -1.74
C GLU A 62 -11.50 -6.67 -3.12
N CYS A 63 -10.37 -6.11 -3.52
CA CYS A 63 -9.80 -6.31 -4.86
C CYS A 63 -8.68 -7.34 -4.92
N LYS A 64 -8.07 -7.64 -3.79
CA LYS A 64 -6.94 -8.58 -3.69
C LYS A 64 -7.23 -9.95 -4.33
N PRO A 65 -8.40 -10.59 -4.12
CA PRO A 65 -8.68 -11.88 -4.75
C PRO A 65 -8.63 -11.83 -6.28
N THR A 66 -9.14 -10.77 -6.88
CA THR A 66 -9.11 -10.60 -8.35
C THR A 66 -7.69 -10.47 -8.85
N ILE A 67 -6.88 -9.65 -8.18
CA ILE A 67 -5.47 -9.45 -8.53
C ILE A 67 -4.70 -10.75 -8.36
N PHE A 68 -4.91 -11.46 -7.25
CA PHE A 68 -4.23 -12.74 -6.99
C PHE A 68 -4.58 -13.80 -8.05
N THR A 69 -5.85 -13.89 -8.43
CA THR A 69 -6.28 -14.82 -9.47
C THR A 69 -5.61 -14.51 -10.81
N TYR A 70 -5.44 -13.23 -11.14
CA TYR A 70 -4.77 -12.82 -12.37
C TYR A 70 -3.28 -13.14 -12.35
N ILE A 71 -2.61 -13.00 -11.20
CA ILE A 71 -1.18 -13.26 -11.04
C ILE A 71 -0.88 -14.76 -10.98
N LYS A 72 -1.78 -15.51 -10.38
CA LYS A 72 -1.61 -16.93 -10.10
C LYS A 72 -1.41 -17.74 -11.37
N GLY A 73 -0.32 -18.50 -11.45
CA GLY A 73 -0.01 -19.32 -12.61
C GLY A 73 1.42 -19.82 -12.55
N ASP A 74 1.87 -20.48 -13.64
CA ASP A 74 3.19 -21.09 -13.71
C ASP A 74 4.29 -20.05 -13.94
N ARG A 75 3.93 -18.84 -14.36
CA ARG A 75 4.89 -17.79 -14.68
C ARG A 75 4.66 -16.59 -13.79
N THR A 76 5.76 -16.02 -13.30
CA THR A 76 5.74 -14.76 -12.55
C THR A 76 5.38 -13.59 -13.48
N PRO A 77 4.58 -12.64 -13.04
CA PRO A 77 4.37 -11.41 -13.81
C PRO A 77 5.69 -10.72 -14.14
N THR A 78 5.74 -10.04 -15.27
CA THR A 78 6.94 -9.27 -15.63
C THR A 78 6.98 -7.92 -14.92
N MET A 79 5.83 -7.40 -14.54
CA MET A 79 5.73 -6.14 -13.80
C MET A 79 4.49 -6.17 -12.91
N MET A 80 4.60 -5.59 -11.73
CA MET A 80 3.47 -5.35 -10.85
C MET A 80 3.69 -4.02 -10.13
N ARG A 81 2.64 -3.20 -10.09
CA ARG A 81 2.68 -1.93 -9.38
C ARG A 81 1.36 -1.75 -8.65
N ILE A 82 1.41 -1.74 -7.33
CA ILE A 82 0.23 -1.61 -6.48
C ILE A 82 0.41 -0.39 -5.60
N SER A 83 -0.48 0.59 -5.73
CA SER A 83 -0.46 1.83 -4.96
C SER A 83 -1.63 1.82 -3.99
N LEU A 84 -1.31 1.89 -2.71
CA LEU A 84 -2.28 1.88 -1.62
C LEU A 84 -2.25 3.21 -0.89
N LYS A 85 -3.40 3.60 -0.36
CA LYS A 85 -3.56 4.74 0.53
C LYS A 85 -3.91 4.21 1.93
N ALA A 86 -3.25 4.71 2.96
CA ALA A 86 -3.56 4.31 4.32
C ALA A 86 -4.98 4.74 4.69
N SER A 87 -5.75 3.80 5.24
CA SER A 87 -7.01 4.11 5.89
C SER A 87 -6.77 4.70 7.27
N ALA A 88 -7.82 5.22 7.91
CA ALA A 88 -7.71 5.72 9.28
C ALA A 88 -7.21 4.62 10.22
N GLU A 89 -7.72 3.40 10.06
CA GLU A 89 -7.34 2.25 10.90
C GLU A 89 -5.88 1.87 10.70
N PHE A 90 -5.41 1.86 9.47
CA PHE A 90 -4.02 1.53 9.17
C PHE A 90 -3.06 2.61 9.67
N ALA A 91 -3.42 3.88 9.47
CA ALA A 91 -2.62 5.00 9.96
C ALA A 91 -2.53 5.00 11.49
N GLU A 92 -3.64 4.74 12.19
CA GLU A 92 -3.64 4.62 13.64
C GLU A 92 -2.69 3.50 14.09
N LYS A 93 -2.81 2.32 13.50
CA LYS A 93 -1.98 1.18 13.82
C LYS A 93 -0.48 1.50 13.70
N LEU A 94 -0.09 2.23 12.65
CA LEU A 94 1.32 2.53 12.42
C LEU A 94 1.82 3.73 13.20
N LEU A 95 0.98 4.74 13.45
CA LEU A 95 1.42 6.02 14.00
C LEU A 95 1.03 6.25 15.46
N GLU A 96 0.21 5.40 16.08
CA GLU A 96 -0.31 5.65 17.42
C GLU A 96 0.78 5.88 18.48
N ASN A 97 1.95 5.26 18.32
CA ASN A 97 3.08 5.39 19.25
C ASN A 97 4.23 6.23 18.69
N SER A 98 3.99 6.96 17.59
CA SER A 98 5.05 7.71 16.90
C SER A 98 5.37 9.07 17.54
N GLY A 99 4.49 9.58 18.40
CA GLY A 99 4.59 10.93 18.93
C GLY A 99 4.00 12.02 18.04
N VAL A 100 3.58 11.69 16.81
CA VAL A 100 2.98 12.66 15.86
C VAL A 100 1.56 12.29 15.45
N TYR A 101 0.95 11.32 16.13
CA TYR A 101 -0.39 10.88 15.75
C TYR A 101 -1.43 12.00 15.91
N ASP A 102 -1.34 12.81 16.96
CA ASP A 102 -2.24 13.94 17.15
C ASP A 102 -2.08 14.97 16.02
N LEU A 103 -0.85 15.24 15.60
CA LEU A 103 -0.59 16.14 14.48
C LEU A 103 -1.17 15.56 13.17
N TYR A 104 -1.03 14.26 12.97
CA TYR A 104 -1.64 13.57 11.83
C TYR A 104 -3.16 13.73 11.83
N LEU A 105 -3.82 13.59 12.99
CA LEU A 105 -5.27 13.75 13.09
C LEU A 105 -5.73 15.17 12.78
N GLN A 106 -4.89 16.17 13.05
CA GLN A 106 -5.18 17.56 12.73
C GLN A 106 -5.02 17.85 11.24
N GLU A 107 -3.90 17.43 10.67
CA GLU A 107 -3.54 17.78 9.29
C GLU A 107 -4.11 16.82 8.26
N LYS A 108 -4.27 15.55 8.61
CA LYS A 108 -4.82 14.49 7.76
C LYS A 108 -4.18 14.43 6.36
N PRO A 109 -2.85 14.37 6.25
CA PRO A 109 -2.23 14.17 4.96
C PRO A 109 -2.58 12.80 4.40
N MET A 110 -2.48 12.65 3.08
CA MET A 110 -2.64 11.35 2.44
C MET A 110 -1.33 10.57 2.58
N LEU A 111 -1.39 9.44 3.29
CA LEU A 111 -0.25 8.55 3.46
C LEU A 111 -0.35 7.43 2.43
N GLN A 112 0.72 7.21 1.69
CA GLN A 112 0.74 6.29 0.56
C GLN A 112 1.83 5.25 0.73
N LEU A 113 1.60 4.08 0.14
CA LEU A 113 2.55 2.98 0.09
C LEU A 113 2.43 2.32 -1.27
N GLN A 114 3.54 2.21 -1.99
CA GLN A 114 3.56 1.60 -3.31
C GLN A 114 4.48 0.40 -3.33
N PHE A 115 4.00 -0.69 -3.93
CA PHE A 115 4.75 -1.91 -4.17
C PHE A 115 5.08 -1.97 -5.65
N ARG A 116 6.36 -2.01 -5.99
CA ARG A 116 6.84 -2.06 -7.37
C ARG A 116 7.67 -3.32 -7.58
N TYR A 117 7.23 -4.16 -8.48
CA TYR A 117 7.97 -5.34 -8.91
C TYR A 117 8.28 -5.21 -10.40
N GLU A 118 9.55 -5.25 -10.76
CA GLU A 118 10.02 -5.16 -12.12
C GLU A 118 11.44 -5.69 -12.18
N LYS A 119 11.77 -6.39 -13.28
CA LYS A 119 13.12 -6.96 -13.49
C LYS A 119 13.58 -7.83 -12.32
N GLN A 120 12.65 -8.59 -11.74
CA GLN A 120 12.90 -9.50 -10.64
C GLN A 120 13.33 -8.80 -9.34
N GLU A 121 13.06 -7.52 -9.22
CA GLU A 121 13.29 -6.75 -8.00
C GLU A 121 11.96 -6.24 -7.44
N LEU A 122 11.83 -6.27 -6.12
CA LEU A 122 10.68 -5.72 -5.43
C LEU A 122 11.14 -4.58 -4.54
N VAL A 123 10.49 -3.43 -4.65
CA VAL A 123 10.71 -2.30 -3.76
C VAL A 123 9.38 -1.82 -3.19
N PHE A 124 9.42 -1.37 -1.95
CA PHE A 124 8.32 -0.65 -1.30
C PHE A 124 8.70 0.81 -1.20
N VAL A 125 7.81 1.69 -1.61
CA VAL A 125 8.06 3.14 -1.61
C VAL A 125 6.96 3.81 -0.80
N THR A 126 7.36 4.60 0.21
CA THR A 126 6.42 5.41 0.97
C THR A 126 6.17 6.73 0.27
N GLY A 127 5.02 7.34 0.55
CA GLY A 127 4.68 8.66 0.03
C GLY A 127 3.78 9.39 1.00
N ILE A 128 3.75 10.70 0.87
CA ILE A 128 2.85 11.56 1.62
C ILE A 128 2.44 12.72 0.72
N THR A 129 1.16 13.08 0.79
CA THR A 129 0.63 14.24 0.08
C THR A 129 -0.13 15.11 1.09
N HIS A 130 0.32 16.34 1.25
CA HIS A 130 -0.35 17.31 2.12
C HIS A 130 -1.37 18.12 1.32
N ALA A 131 -2.49 18.48 1.96
CA ALA A 131 -3.51 19.35 1.34
C ALA A 131 -2.96 20.74 1.06
N GLU A 132 -2.06 21.22 1.92
CA GLU A 132 -1.40 22.51 1.79
C GLU A 132 0.11 22.34 1.89
N PHE A 133 0.85 23.23 1.25
CA PHE A 133 2.31 23.21 1.34
C PHE A 133 2.76 23.34 2.79
N THR A 134 3.71 22.49 3.20
CA THR A 134 4.33 22.54 4.53
C THR A 134 5.81 22.22 4.43
N MET A 135 6.60 22.86 5.27
CA MET A 135 7.99 22.52 5.49
C MET A 135 8.19 21.57 6.67
N ASP A 136 7.12 21.27 7.39
CA ASP A 136 7.15 20.34 8.52
C ASP A 136 7.21 18.90 8.01
N LYS A 137 8.29 18.22 8.32
CA LYS A 137 8.58 16.85 7.86
C LYS A 137 8.31 15.79 8.93
N ARG A 138 7.75 16.16 10.08
CA ARG A 138 7.60 15.24 11.21
C ARG A 138 6.70 14.04 10.86
N ILE A 139 5.56 14.29 10.20
CA ILE A 139 4.66 13.20 9.82
C ILE A 139 5.32 12.32 8.75
N GLU A 140 5.98 12.94 7.77
CA GLU A 140 6.67 12.19 6.71
C GLU A 140 7.72 11.25 7.28
N PHE A 141 8.59 11.75 8.16
CA PHE A 141 9.63 10.93 8.78
C PHE A 141 9.04 9.83 9.66
N ALA A 142 7.97 10.14 10.40
CA ALA A 142 7.31 9.14 11.23
C ALA A 142 6.64 8.06 10.38
N TRP A 143 6.02 8.43 9.28
CA TRP A 143 5.43 7.48 8.34
C TRP A 143 6.49 6.56 7.73
N ASP A 144 7.59 7.14 7.26
CA ASP A 144 8.70 6.37 6.70
C ASP A 144 9.24 5.34 7.70
N ALA A 145 9.49 5.78 8.93
CA ALA A 145 10.00 4.90 9.98
C ALA A 145 8.98 3.83 10.37
N ALA A 146 7.71 4.20 10.45
CA ALA A 146 6.64 3.27 10.82
C ALA A 146 6.44 2.18 9.76
N VAL A 147 6.50 2.53 8.48
CA VAL A 147 6.40 1.55 7.39
C VAL A 147 7.59 0.60 7.42
N GLU A 148 8.79 1.12 7.57
CA GLU A 148 9.98 0.26 7.64
C GLU A 148 9.88 -0.71 8.81
N GLN A 149 9.49 -0.23 9.99
CA GLN A 149 9.31 -1.07 11.16
C GLN A 149 8.21 -2.11 10.95
N TYR A 150 7.11 -1.72 10.33
CA TYR A 150 6.00 -2.62 10.03
C TYR A 150 6.44 -3.75 9.11
N VAL A 151 7.13 -3.43 8.02
CA VAL A 151 7.64 -4.43 7.07
C VAL A 151 8.59 -5.39 7.78
N ARG A 152 9.51 -4.87 8.60
CA ARG A 152 10.42 -5.72 9.38
C ARG A 152 9.69 -6.59 10.39
N SER A 153 8.62 -6.08 11.00
CA SER A 153 7.81 -6.85 11.96
C SER A 153 7.11 -8.03 11.32
N LEU A 154 6.85 -7.98 10.02
CA LEU A 154 6.29 -9.11 9.26
C LEU A 154 7.35 -10.17 8.96
N GLY A 155 8.59 -9.94 9.35
CA GLY A 155 9.69 -10.87 9.10
C GLY A 155 10.22 -10.81 7.67
N VAL A 156 9.96 -9.71 6.95
CA VAL A 156 10.41 -9.53 5.57
C VAL A 156 11.73 -8.78 5.57
N GLY A 157 12.76 -9.35 4.96
CA GLY A 157 14.06 -8.71 4.80
C GLY A 157 13.95 -7.50 3.88
N ALA A 158 14.36 -6.32 4.39
CA ALA A 158 14.27 -5.06 3.66
C ALA A 158 15.45 -4.16 4.03
N GLU A 159 15.95 -3.43 3.05
CA GLU A 159 17.03 -2.47 3.20
C GLU A 159 16.65 -1.15 2.54
N ARG A 160 17.00 -0.03 3.16
CA ARG A 160 16.84 1.28 2.52
C ARG A 160 17.76 1.37 1.29
N GLY A 161 17.15 1.72 0.18
CA GLY A 161 17.86 1.90 -1.07
C GLY A 161 18.27 3.33 -1.37
#